data_167b814522a5076bc8b3e94f737312c8
#
_entry.id   167b814522a5076bc8b3e94f737312c8
#
_cell.length_a   1.000
_cell.length_b   1.000
_cell.length_c   1.000
_cell.angle_alpha   90.00
_cell.angle_beta   90.00
_cell.angle_gamma   90.00
#
_symmetry.space_group_name_H-M   'P 1'
#
loop_
_entity.id
_entity.type
_entity.pdbx_description
1 polymer ?
#
loop_
_entity_poly.entity_id
_entity_poly.type
_entity_poly.pdbx_seq_one_letter_code
_entity_poly.pdbx_strand_id
1 'polypeptide(L)'
;MTIYSPIVADMQSMRMSKLYNCKLHPNPPYLFTMAQCKYCGEGAGWFRSQHKECAAAHTLAVDGIATAVRNGLVNGLDATALRPEVDAHTAQGRVATAALSTAIGSGIAHAVQTFLEDHSLSADEERAIERYLADLPIEDSTVQTSGLAETIVKASVLRSLQEGTVPEPRINFKGDLPFLFQKSEKLLFAFTDVEYLEQRTRTEFQGRSQGISIRITKGVYYRTGSFKGHPVQVTELQSQGTGIVAVTTKHLYYGSAMTSFKIPFAKIVAIQSFSDGIQVQKDGIRSRPQVFKGVDAWFVSNVISLLAP
;
A
#
# COMPACT_ATOMS: atom_id res chain seq x y z
N MET A 1 0.44 -16.64 -47.71
CA MET A 1 -0.58 -15.80 -48.35
C MET A 1 -0.64 -14.52 -47.55
N THR A 2 0.20 -13.54 -47.85
CA THR A 2 0.06 -12.46 -48.81
C THR A 2 -1.25 -11.72 -48.58
N ILE A 3 -1.29 -10.41 -48.19
CA ILE A 3 -0.99 -9.20 -48.96
C ILE A 3 -0.97 -8.03 -47.92
N TYR A 4 0.01 -7.20 -47.73
CA TYR A 4 0.43 -5.95 -48.39
C TYR A 4 -0.75 -5.00 -48.69
N SER A 5 -0.76 -3.71 -48.44
CA SER A 5 0.28 -2.71 -48.52
C SER A 5 -0.26 -1.29 -48.20
N PRO A 6 0.60 -0.28 -48.26
CA PRO A 6 0.47 1.01 -47.55
C PRO A 6 -0.06 2.13 -48.44
N ILE A 7 -0.31 3.31 -47.84
CA ILE A 7 -0.34 4.57 -48.60
C ILE A 7 0.50 5.62 -47.87
N VAL A 8 1.57 5.94 -48.52
CA VAL A 8 2.46 7.09 -48.35
C VAL A 8 2.11 8.12 -49.47
N ALA A 9 2.48 9.34 -49.25
CA ALA A 9 2.52 10.53 -50.11
C ALA A 9 1.28 11.44 -49.95
N ASP A 10 1.40 12.74 -49.79
CA ASP A 10 2.29 13.60 -50.57
C ASP A 10 2.52 14.94 -49.83
N MET A 11 3.78 15.31 -49.70
CA MET A 11 4.22 16.67 -49.49
C MET A 11 4.52 17.29 -50.86
N GLN A 12 3.91 18.40 -51.18
CA GLN A 12 4.60 19.53 -51.79
C GLN A 12 3.67 20.59 -52.40
N SER A 13 4.04 21.82 -52.17
CA SER A 13 3.85 22.96 -53.07
C SER A 13 2.63 23.81 -52.89
N MET A 14 2.74 24.99 -52.35
CA MET A 14 2.71 26.24 -53.10
C MET A 14 2.91 27.48 -52.21
N ARG A 15 4.07 28.09 -52.44
CA ARG A 15 4.35 29.48 -52.76
C ARG A 15 3.51 30.61 -52.14
N MET A 16 4.31 31.40 -51.45
CA MET A 16 4.13 32.83 -51.15
C MET A 16 3.41 33.65 -52.22
N SER A 17 2.49 34.51 -51.79
CA SER A 17 2.47 35.89 -52.25
C SER A 17 1.50 36.75 -51.43
N LYS A 18 2.03 37.90 -51.02
CA LYS A 18 1.41 39.23 -50.80
C LYS A 18 0.61 39.45 -49.51
N LEU A 19 1.23 40.01 -48.49
CA LEU A 19 1.34 41.48 -48.19
C LEU A 19 0.00 42.21 -48.01
N TYR A 20 -0.15 42.74 -46.77
CA TYR A 20 -0.90 43.95 -46.39
C TYR A 20 -2.43 43.92 -46.46
N ASN A 21 -3.05 43.66 -45.31
CA ASN A 21 -4.04 44.57 -44.76
C ASN A 21 -4.22 44.34 -43.27
N CYS A 22 -3.51 45.13 -42.48
CA CYS A 22 -3.70 45.24 -41.06
C CYS A 22 -5.03 45.99 -40.81
N LYS A 23 -6.14 45.30 -40.87
CA LYS A 23 -7.38 45.77 -40.28
C LYS A 23 -7.31 45.40 -38.80
N LEU A 24 -7.12 46.40 -37.98
CA LEU A 24 -7.39 46.40 -36.57
C LEU A 24 -8.81 45.85 -36.34
N HIS A 25 -8.94 44.57 -36.12
CA HIS A 25 -10.14 44.00 -35.49
C HIS A 25 -10.11 44.46 -34.03
N PRO A 26 -11.20 45.10 -33.55
CA PRO A 26 -11.31 45.33 -32.12
C PRO A 26 -11.22 43.96 -31.44
N ASN A 27 -10.28 43.84 -30.52
CA ASN A 27 -10.17 42.67 -29.64
C ASN A 27 -11.58 42.35 -29.16
N PRO A 28 -12.05 41.09 -29.34
CA PRO A 28 -13.28 40.68 -28.66
C PRO A 28 -13.03 40.93 -27.16
N PRO A 29 -14.04 41.49 -26.45
CA PRO A 29 -13.85 41.65 -25.01
C PRO A 29 -13.49 40.27 -24.45
N TYR A 30 -12.34 40.19 -23.80
CA TYR A 30 -11.98 39.01 -23.03
C TYR A 30 -13.06 38.86 -21.97
N LEU A 31 -14.05 38.02 -22.29
CA LEU A 31 -14.98 37.49 -21.31
C LEU A 31 -14.14 36.67 -20.34
N PHE A 32 -13.66 37.33 -19.31
CA PHE A 32 -13.13 36.66 -18.15
C PHE A 32 -14.30 35.87 -17.56
N THR A 33 -14.42 34.61 -17.98
CA THR A 33 -15.36 33.69 -17.37
C THR A 33 -14.89 33.48 -15.94
N MET A 34 -15.67 33.96 -14.99
CA MET A 34 -15.43 33.64 -13.58
C MET A 34 -15.34 32.14 -13.44
N ALA A 35 -14.38 31.66 -12.64
CA ALA A 35 -14.27 30.24 -12.35
C ALA A 35 -15.58 29.75 -11.71
N GLN A 36 -16.12 28.68 -12.24
CA GLN A 36 -17.35 28.06 -11.70
C GLN A 36 -17.05 27.19 -10.48
N CYS A 37 -17.94 27.20 -9.52
CA CYS A 37 -17.87 26.32 -8.38
C CYS A 37 -18.04 24.87 -8.81
N LYS A 38 -17.06 24.01 -8.49
CA LYS A 38 -17.07 22.59 -8.85
C LYS A 38 -18.25 21.79 -8.29
N TYR A 39 -18.93 22.32 -7.27
CA TYR A 39 -20.09 21.65 -6.65
C TYR A 39 -21.43 22.16 -7.14
N CYS A 40 -21.63 23.47 -7.28
CA CYS A 40 -22.91 24.04 -7.67
C CYS A 40 -22.98 24.57 -9.10
N GLY A 41 -21.84 24.68 -9.80
CA GLY A 41 -21.76 25.21 -11.16
C GLY A 41 -21.89 26.74 -11.27
N GLU A 42 -22.19 27.45 -10.18
CA GLU A 42 -22.31 28.91 -10.19
C GLU A 42 -20.94 29.58 -10.06
N GLY A 43 -20.84 30.88 -10.40
CA GLY A 43 -19.59 31.64 -10.35
C GLY A 43 -18.99 31.69 -8.94
N ALA A 44 -17.79 31.13 -8.77
CA ALA A 44 -17.11 31.06 -7.47
C ALA A 44 -16.23 32.27 -7.15
N GLY A 45 -16.14 33.24 -8.10
CA GLY A 45 -15.26 34.40 -8.00
C GLY A 45 -13.92 34.23 -8.73
N TRP A 46 -13.09 35.27 -8.75
CA TRP A 46 -11.94 35.39 -9.66
C TRP A 46 -10.77 34.41 -9.41
N PHE A 47 -10.66 33.88 -8.18
CA PHE A 47 -9.55 33.01 -7.80
C PHE A 47 -10.00 31.77 -7.02
N ARG A 48 -11.28 31.41 -7.11
CA ARG A 48 -11.84 30.29 -6.34
C ARG A 48 -12.51 29.28 -7.28
N SER A 49 -12.21 28.02 -7.10
CA SER A 49 -12.85 26.90 -7.79
C SER A 49 -14.08 26.37 -7.04
N GLN A 50 -14.43 26.95 -5.89
CA GLN A 50 -15.54 26.49 -5.06
C GLN A 50 -15.98 27.57 -4.05
N HIS A 51 -17.25 27.57 -3.70
CA HIS A 51 -17.76 28.34 -2.56
C HIS A 51 -17.40 27.64 -1.26
N LYS A 52 -17.17 28.42 -0.21
CA LYS A 52 -16.80 27.88 1.12
C LYS A 52 -17.93 27.03 1.70
N GLU A 53 -19.19 27.47 1.54
CA GLU A 53 -20.39 26.79 2.00
C GLU A 53 -20.60 25.47 1.24
N CYS A 54 -20.39 25.48 -0.10
CA CYS A 54 -20.51 24.26 -0.92
C CYS A 54 -19.43 23.22 -0.54
N ALA A 55 -18.22 23.68 -0.26
CA ALA A 55 -17.15 22.78 0.18
C ALA A 55 -17.46 22.17 1.55
N ALA A 56 -17.95 22.98 2.51
CA ALA A 56 -18.34 22.51 3.83
C ALA A 56 -19.50 21.51 3.74
N ALA A 57 -20.55 21.82 2.96
CA ALA A 57 -21.67 20.90 2.74
C ALA A 57 -21.22 19.57 2.11
N HIS A 58 -20.30 19.63 1.15
CA HIS A 58 -19.74 18.44 0.53
C HIS A 58 -18.97 17.57 1.52
N THR A 59 -18.10 18.16 2.34
CA THR A 59 -17.34 17.45 3.37
C THR A 59 -18.27 16.79 4.37
N LEU A 60 -19.25 17.52 4.90
CA LEU A 60 -20.24 16.98 5.84
C LEU A 60 -21.03 15.80 5.24
N ALA A 61 -21.38 15.88 3.95
CA ALA A 61 -22.10 14.81 3.28
C ALA A 61 -21.23 13.56 3.10
N VAL A 62 -19.96 13.71 2.68
CA VAL A 62 -19.00 12.60 2.56
C VAL A 62 -18.79 11.90 3.91
N ASP A 63 -18.58 12.68 4.98
CA ASP A 63 -18.42 12.16 6.34
C ASP A 63 -19.72 11.50 6.84
N GLY A 64 -20.86 12.08 6.49
CA GLY A 64 -22.19 11.53 6.81
C GLY A 64 -22.40 10.16 6.15
N ILE A 65 -22.07 10.02 4.86
CA ILE A 65 -22.15 8.75 4.13
C ILE A 65 -21.27 7.69 4.79
N ALA A 66 -20.00 8.01 5.05
CA ALA A 66 -19.06 7.06 5.67
C ALA A 66 -19.55 6.63 7.06
N THR A 67 -20.08 7.58 7.85
CA THR A 67 -20.62 7.30 9.19
C THR A 67 -21.88 6.44 9.14
N ALA A 68 -22.82 6.75 8.23
CA ALA A 68 -24.05 5.97 8.05
C ALA A 68 -23.74 4.53 7.62
N VAL A 69 -22.82 4.35 6.66
CA VAL A 69 -22.39 3.03 6.20
C VAL A 69 -21.71 2.24 7.32
N ARG A 70 -20.77 2.85 8.05
CA ARG A 70 -20.13 2.22 9.21
C ARG A 70 -21.14 1.78 10.26
N ASN A 71 -21.98 2.71 10.70
CA ASN A 71 -22.94 2.43 11.76
C ASN A 71 -24.00 1.42 11.33
N GLY A 72 -24.46 1.51 10.08
CA GLY A 72 -25.42 0.54 9.52
C GLY A 72 -24.84 -0.87 9.53
N LEU A 73 -23.62 -1.04 9.04
CA LEU A 73 -22.94 -2.33 8.99
C LEU A 73 -22.66 -2.90 10.38
N VAL A 74 -22.12 -2.08 11.30
CA VAL A 74 -21.82 -2.51 12.69
C VAL A 74 -23.10 -2.90 13.46
N ASN A 75 -24.22 -2.21 13.21
CA ASN A 75 -25.49 -2.49 13.87
C ASN A 75 -26.34 -3.55 13.13
N GLY A 76 -25.79 -4.19 12.09
CA GLY A 76 -26.50 -5.25 11.35
C GLY A 76 -27.67 -4.77 10.50
N LEU A 77 -27.69 -3.47 10.12
CA LEU A 77 -28.70 -2.93 9.23
C LEU A 77 -28.51 -3.48 7.81
N ASP A 78 -29.58 -3.75 7.11
CA ASP A 78 -29.53 -4.16 5.72
C ASP A 78 -29.07 -2.99 4.82
N ALA A 79 -28.18 -3.28 3.85
CA ALA A 79 -27.65 -2.27 2.94
C ALA A 79 -28.73 -1.52 2.14
N THR A 80 -29.81 -2.23 1.79
CA THR A 80 -30.94 -1.63 1.05
C THR A 80 -31.74 -0.63 1.89
N ALA A 81 -31.83 -0.87 3.20
CA ALA A 81 -32.48 0.04 4.14
C ALA A 81 -31.67 1.34 4.36
N LEU A 82 -30.34 1.28 4.18
CA LEU A 82 -29.43 2.42 4.31
C LEU A 82 -29.45 3.33 3.08
N ARG A 83 -29.82 2.81 1.92
CA ARG A 83 -29.73 3.52 0.64
C ARG A 83 -30.41 4.91 0.63
N PRO A 84 -31.64 5.11 1.18
CA PRO A 84 -32.26 6.43 1.22
C PRO A 84 -31.44 7.49 1.99
N GLU A 85 -30.76 7.08 3.07
CA GLU A 85 -29.90 7.98 3.84
C GLU A 85 -28.65 8.37 3.05
N VAL A 86 -28.00 7.39 2.41
CA VAL A 86 -26.86 7.62 1.52
C VAL A 86 -27.23 8.54 0.35
N ASP A 87 -28.39 8.32 -0.27
CA ASP A 87 -28.90 9.14 -1.38
C ASP A 87 -29.21 10.58 -0.91
N ALA A 88 -29.75 10.76 0.29
CA ALA A 88 -30.02 12.06 0.87
C ALA A 88 -28.73 12.87 1.10
N HIS A 89 -27.72 12.28 1.72
CA HIS A 89 -26.40 12.90 1.87
C HIS A 89 -25.75 13.21 0.52
N THR A 90 -25.84 12.28 -0.44
CA THR A 90 -25.29 12.46 -1.79
C THR A 90 -25.91 13.67 -2.49
N ALA A 91 -27.23 13.81 -2.43
CA ALA A 91 -27.93 14.93 -3.02
C ALA A 91 -27.60 16.26 -2.32
N GLN A 92 -27.59 16.27 -0.97
CA GLN A 92 -27.30 17.48 -0.17
C GLN A 92 -25.89 18.00 -0.43
N GLY A 93 -24.89 17.11 -0.46
CA GLY A 93 -23.48 17.46 -0.67
C GLY A 93 -23.08 17.55 -2.13
N ARG A 94 -23.96 17.23 -3.06
CA ARG A 94 -23.65 17.10 -4.50
C ARG A 94 -22.42 16.22 -4.72
N VAL A 95 -22.43 15.05 -4.06
CA VAL A 95 -21.31 14.13 -4.04
C VAL A 95 -21.25 13.39 -5.39
N ALA A 96 -20.12 13.53 -6.09
CA ALA A 96 -19.89 12.83 -7.35
C ALA A 96 -19.67 11.33 -7.11
N THR A 97 -19.93 10.49 -8.11
CA THR A 97 -19.87 9.02 -8.05
C THR A 97 -18.56 8.50 -7.45
N ALA A 98 -17.42 9.02 -7.89
CA ALA A 98 -16.12 8.59 -7.36
C ALA A 98 -15.94 8.94 -5.87
N ALA A 99 -16.40 10.12 -5.42
CA ALA A 99 -16.35 10.52 -4.01
C ALA A 99 -17.36 9.71 -3.17
N LEU A 100 -18.52 9.39 -3.72
CA LEU A 100 -19.52 8.52 -3.10
C LEU A 100 -18.94 7.11 -2.89
N SER A 101 -18.36 6.51 -3.93
CA SER A 101 -17.69 5.22 -3.84
C SER A 101 -16.60 5.22 -2.76
N THR A 102 -15.77 6.27 -2.73
CA THR A 102 -14.71 6.41 -1.71
C THR A 102 -15.29 6.52 -0.29
N ALA A 103 -16.36 7.29 -0.10
CA ALA A 103 -17.01 7.46 1.20
C ALA A 103 -17.62 6.13 1.71
N ILE A 104 -18.31 5.39 0.83
CA ILE A 104 -18.85 4.07 1.13
C ILE A 104 -17.72 3.11 1.51
N GLY A 105 -16.65 3.04 0.71
CA GLY A 105 -15.49 2.19 0.97
C GLY A 105 -14.83 2.51 2.33
N SER A 106 -14.70 3.79 2.67
CA SER A 106 -14.19 4.25 3.97
C SER A 106 -15.11 3.80 5.12
N GLY A 107 -16.42 3.91 4.97
CA GLY A 107 -17.38 3.46 5.98
C GLY A 107 -17.29 1.95 6.23
N ILE A 108 -17.22 1.15 5.16
CA ILE A 108 -17.03 -0.31 5.26
C ILE A 108 -15.68 -0.62 5.93
N ALA A 109 -14.59 0.05 5.52
CA ALA A 109 -13.27 -0.18 6.10
C ALA A 109 -13.24 0.09 7.62
N HIS A 110 -13.88 1.17 8.08
CA HIS A 110 -14.00 1.46 9.51
C HIS A 110 -14.87 0.43 10.25
N ALA A 111 -15.94 -0.09 9.63
CA ALA A 111 -16.72 -1.18 10.22
C ALA A 111 -15.90 -2.46 10.35
N VAL A 112 -15.15 -2.83 9.31
CA VAL A 112 -14.24 -3.99 9.34
C VAL A 112 -13.21 -3.84 10.45
N GLN A 113 -12.64 -2.63 10.65
CA GLN A 113 -11.73 -2.39 11.78
C GLN A 113 -12.42 -2.62 13.12
N THR A 114 -13.68 -2.18 13.27
CA THR A 114 -14.46 -2.42 14.50
C THR A 114 -14.71 -3.92 14.72
N PHE A 115 -15.05 -4.67 13.69
CA PHE A 115 -15.20 -6.13 13.79
C PHE A 115 -13.91 -6.85 14.16
N LEU A 116 -12.76 -6.35 13.69
CA LEU A 116 -11.46 -6.92 14.00
C LEU A 116 -10.89 -6.54 15.37
N GLU A 117 -11.61 -5.78 16.21
CA GLU A 117 -11.17 -5.45 17.58
C GLU A 117 -11.05 -6.71 18.46
N ASP A 118 -11.82 -7.76 18.19
CA ASP A 118 -11.71 -9.10 18.82
C ASP A 118 -10.75 -10.05 18.09
N HIS A 119 -10.01 -9.53 17.07
CA HIS A 119 -9.05 -10.26 16.25
C HIS A 119 -9.65 -11.30 15.29
N SER A 120 -10.96 -11.34 15.11
CA SER A 120 -11.62 -12.26 14.21
C SER A 120 -12.73 -11.58 13.40
N LEU A 121 -13.04 -12.15 12.24
CA LEU A 121 -14.17 -11.74 11.42
C LEU A 121 -15.14 -12.93 11.35
N SER A 122 -16.31 -12.82 11.97
CA SER A 122 -17.31 -13.88 11.96
C SER A 122 -17.89 -14.11 10.55
N ALA A 123 -18.48 -15.28 10.32
CA ALA A 123 -19.13 -15.59 9.05
C ALA A 123 -20.33 -14.68 8.74
N ASP A 124 -21.00 -14.19 9.79
CA ASP A 124 -22.14 -13.28 9.64
C ASP A 124 -21.69 -11.87 9.23
N GLU A 125 -20.62 -11.38 9.83
CA GLU A 125 -19.99 -10.10 9.49
C GLU A 125 -19.42 -10.12 8.07
N GLU A 126 -18.73 -11.20 7.67
CA GLU A 126 -18.23 -11.35 6.29
C GLU A 126 -19.40 -11.30 5.30
N ARG A 127 -20.50 -12.03 5.56
CA ARG A 127 -21.70 -12.00 4.70
C ARG A 127 -22.39 -10.63 4.69
N ALA A 128 -22.36 -9.90 5.79
CA ALA A 128 -22.89 -8.54 5.84
C ALA A 128 -22.04 -7.59 4.98
N ILE A 129 -20.71 -7.67 5.07
CA ILE A 129 -19.78 -6.89 4.24
C ILE A 129 -20.01 -7.20 2.75
N GLU A 130 -20.09 -8.49 2.37
CA GLU A 130 -20.35 -8.90 0.98
C GLU A 130 -21.64 -8.29 0.43
N ARG A 131 -22.72 -8.27 1.23
CA ARG A 131 -23.98 -7.62 0.85
C ARG A 131 -23.82 -6.11 0.67
N TYR A 132 -23.09 -5.42 1.55
CA TYR A 132 -22.83 -3.99 1.42
C TYR A 132 -22.04 -3.67 0.16
N LEU A 133 -21.04 -4.51 -0.18
CA LEU A 133 -20.26 -4.36 -1.41
C LEU A 133 -21.11 -4.62 -2.68
N ALA A 134 -22.12 -5.48 -2.61
CA ALA A 134 -23.00 -5.81 -3.72
C ALA A 134 -24.13 -4.79 -3.93
N ASP A 135 -24.70 -4.27 -2.83
CA ASP A 135 -25.94 -3.49 -2.88
C ASP A 135 -25.72 -1.97 -2.88
N LEU A 136 -24.57 -1.48 -2.38
CA LEU A 136 -24.22 -0.07 -2.41
C LEU A 136 -23.43 0.31 -3.66
N PRO A 137 -23.52 1.57 -4.15
CA PRO A 137 -22.83 2.02 -5.37
C PRO A 137 -21.33 2.26 -5.08
N ILE A 138 -20.57 1.18 -4.93
CA ILE A 138 -19.11 1.20 -4.77
C ILE A 138 -18.44 0.66 -6.03
N GLU A 139 -17.37 1.32 -6.46
CA GLU A 139 -16.58 0.88 -7.62
C GLU A 139 -15.55 -0.17 -7.19
N ASP A 140 -15.36 -1.19 -8.02
CA ASP A 140 -14.35 -2.26 -7.77
C ASP A 140 -12.94 -1.67 -7.57
N SER A 141 -12.61 -0.62 -8.31
CA SER A 141 -11.35 0.11 -8.17
C SER A 141 -11.15 0.67 -6.76
N THR A 142 -12.20 1.18 -6.13
CA THR A 142 -12.17 1.69 -4.75
C THR A 142 -11.90 0.57 -3.76
N VAL A 143 -12.56 -0.58 -3.92
CA VAL A 143 -12.37 -1.75 -3.05
C VAL A 143 -10.93 -2.27 -3.12
N GLN A 144 -10.35 -2.29 -4.33
CA GLN A 144 -8.98 -2.75 -4.55
C GLN A 144 -7.94 -1.76 -4.02
N THR A 145 -8.10 -0.46 -4.30
CA THR A 145 -7.10 0.56 -3.92
C THR A 145 -7.13 0.94 -2.45
N SER A 146 -8.25 0.74 -1.77
CA SER A 146 -8.38 0.99 -0.32
C SER A 146 -7.73 -0.08 0.57
N GLY A 147 -7.28 -1.21 0.00
CA GLY A 147 -6.81 -2.37 0.77
C GLY A 147 -7.91 -3.15 1.49
N LEU A 148 -9.18 -2.75 1.30
CA LEU A 148 -10.33 -3.39 1.95
C LEU A 148 -10.46 -4.86 1.57
N ALA A 149 -10.35 -5.17 0.25
CA ALA A 149 -10.40 -6.55 -0.23
C ALA A 149 -9.32 -7.42 0.40
N GLU A 150 -8.11 -6.90 0.52
CA GLU A 150 -6.98 -7.61 1.12
C GLU A 150 -7.23 -7.87 2.61
N THR A 151 -7.75 -6.89 3.35
CA THR A 151 -8.08 -7.03 4.78
C THR A 151 -9.16 -8.10 5.00
N ILE A 152 -10.21 -8.11 4.19
CA ILE A 152 -11.28 -9.12 4.27
C ILE A 152 -10.72 -10.52 3.98
N VAL A 153 -9.89 -10.67 2.94
CA VAL A 153 -9.26 -11.96 2.60
C VAL A 153 -8.39 -12.46 3.76
N LYS A 154 -7.58 -11.60 4.36
CA LYS A 154 -6.73 -11.96 5.51
C LYS A 154 -7.56 -12.40 6.71
N ALA A 155 -8.60 -11.65 7.04
CA ALA A 155 -9.52 -11.97 8.14
C ALA A 155 -10.25 -13.31 7.90
N SER A 156 -10.73 -13.54 6.69
CA SER A 156 -11.39 -14.81 6.29
C SER A 156 -10.42 -16.00 6.39
N VAL A 157 -9.15 -15.82 6.01
CA VAL A 157 -8.11 -16.85 6.18
C VAL A 157 -7.90 -17.18 7.66
N LEU A 158 -7.75 -16.15 8.51
CA LEU A 158 -7.56 -16.36 9.96
C LEU A 158 -8.74 -17.09 10.58
N ARG A 159 -9.99 -16.72 10.26
CA ARG A 159 -11.18 -17.41 10.74
C ARG A 159 -11.17 -18.88 10.31
N SER A 160 -10.91 -19.16 9.03
CA SER A 160 -10.86 -20.55 8.55
C SER A 160 -9.84 -21.38 9.32
N LEU A 161 -8.68 -20.81 9.63
CA LEU A 161 -7.64 -21.48 10.42
C LEU A 161 -8.09 -21.70 11.87
N GLN A 162 -8.79 -20.76 12.49
CA GLN A 162 -9.37 -20.91 13.84
C GLN A 162 -10.42 -22.03 13.87
N GLU A 163 -11.20 -22.17 12.80
CA GLU A 163 -12.18 -23.28 12.62
C GLU A 163 -11.52 -24.62 12.26
N GLY A 164 -10.17 -24.67 12.16
CA GLY A 164 -9.42 -25.88 11.83
C GLY A 164 -9.46 -26.22 10.34
N THR A 165 -9.89 -25.30 9.48
CA THR A 165 -9.94 -25.50 8.04
C THR A 165 -8.86 -24.70 7.33
N VAL A 166 -8.32 -25.22 6.24
CA VAL A 166 -7.32 -24.51 5.43
C VAL A 166 -8.01 -24.02 4.16
N PRO A 167 -8.20 -22.70 4.02
CA PRO A 167 -8.88 -22.15 2.86
C PRO A 167 -8.07 -22.35 1.58
N GLU A 168 -8.78 -22.38 0.44
CA GLU A 168 -8.13 -22.26 -0.86
C GLU A 168 -7.58 -20.81 -1.03
N PRO A 169 -6.40 -20.64 -1.66
CA PRO A 169 -5.82 -19.31 -1.87
C PRO A 169 -6.77 -18.45 -2.72
N ARG A 170 -7.21 -17.31 -2.17
CA ARG A 170 -8.06 -16.34 -2.88
C ARG A 170 -7.24 -15.20 -3.51
N ILE A 171 -5.94 -15.41 -3.70
CA ILE A 171 -5.01 -14.37 -4.16
C ILE A 171 -4.75 -14.58 -5.65
N ASN A 172 -5.14 -13.60 -6.47
CA ASN A 172 -4.68 -13.49 -7.85
C ASN A 172 -3.26 -12.90 -7.86
N PHE A 173 -2.26 -13.78 -7.82
CA PHE A 173 -0.87 -13.37 -7.98
C PHE A 173 -0.59 -13.15 -9.47
N LYS A 174 -0.17 -11.94 -9.85
CA LYS A 174 0.32 -11.68 -11.21
C LYS A 174 1.75 -12.22 -11.32
N GLY A 175 1.89 -13.45 -11.78
CA GLY A 175 3.18 -14.11 -12.00
C GLY A 175 3.35 -15.39 -11.18
N ASP A 176 4.40 -16.14 -11.47
CA ASP A 176 4.75 -17.35 -10.72
C ASP A 176 5.48 -16.98 -9.43
N LEU A 177 5.10 -17.60 -8.33
CA LEU A 177 5.84 -17.48 -7.07
C LEU A 177 7.18 -18.23 -7.20
N PRO A 178 8.29 -17.61 -6.79
CA PRO A 178 9.63 -18.23 -6.93
C PRO A 178 9.89 -19.33 -5.89
N PHE A 179 8.82 -20.02 -5.42
CA PHE A 179 8.91 -20.98 -4.34
C PHE A 179 8.38 -22.36 -4.75
N LEU A 180 9.12 -23.39 -4.34
CA LEU A 180 8.67 -24.78 -4.43
C LEU A 180 8.11 -25.20 -3.07
N PHE A 181 6.79 -25.20 -2.96
CA PHE A 181 6.11 -25.64 -1.75
C PHE A 181 6.13 -27.17 -1.58
N GLN A 182 6.08 -27.66 -0.36
CA GLN A 182 5.97 -29.07 -0.08
C GLN A 182 4.56 -29.59 -0.46
N LYS A 183 4.42 -30.87 -0.83
CA LYS A 183 3.13 -31.43 -1.27
C LYS A 183 1.97 -31.25 -0.29
N SER A 184 2.25 -31.24 1.01
CA SER A 184 1.24 -31.08 2.08
C SER A 184 1.11 -29.64 2.58
N GLU A 185 1.68 -28.69 1.86
CA GLU A 185 1.75 -27.30 2.24
C GLU A 185 0.85 -26.48 1.33
N LYS A 186 0.00 -25.66 1.91
CA LYS A 186 -0.88 -24.76 1.16
C LYS A 186 -0.43 -23.30 1.38
N LEU A 187 -0.45 -22.52 0.33
CA LEU A 187 -0.23 -21.07 0.40
C LEU A 187 -1.46 -20.43 1.05
N LEU A 188 -1.24 -19.57 2.04
CA LEU A 188 -2.29 -18.78 2.70
C LEU A 188 -2.32 -17.35 2.19
N PHE A 189 -1.14 -16.73 2.06
CA PHE A 189 -1.00 -15.36 1.58
C PHE A 189 0.41 -15.11 1.04
N ALA A 190 0.56 -14.06 0.21
CA ALA A 190 1.86 -13.61 -0.27
C ALA A 190 1.92 -12.08 -0.29
N PHE A 191 3.05 -11.54 0.15
CA PHE A 191 3.37 -10.11 0.16
C PHE A 191 4.46 -9.83 -0.85
N THR A 192 4.28 -8.80 -1.68
CA THR A 192 5.31 -8.28 -2.59
C THR A 192 6.04 -7.11 -1.96
N ASP A 193 7.16 -6.74 -2.55
CA ASP A 193 7.94 -5.56 -2.17
C ASP A 193 8.39 -5.56 -0.70
N VAL A 194 8.59 -6.76 -0.13
CA VAL A 194 9.02 -6.94 1.24
C VAL A 194 10.53 -6.73 1.33
N GLU A 195 10.95 -5.76 2.14
CA GLU A 195 12.36 -5.58 2.47
C GLU A 195 12.77 -6.52 3.59
N TYR A 196 13.80 -7.34 3.33
CA TYR A 196 14.42 -8.20 4.32
C TYR A 196 15.65 -7.55 4.93
N LEU A 197 15.67 -7.44 6.26
CA LEU A 197 16.82 -6.92 7.01
C LEU A 197 17.33 -7.99 7.97
N GLU A 198 18.63 -8.07 8.06
CA GLU A 198 19.32 -8.96 9.01
C GLU A 198 20.22 -8.14 9.93
N GLN A 199 20.22 -8.50 11.21
CA GLN A 199 21.13 -7.91 12.18
C GLN A 199 22.55 -8.37 11.89
N ARG A 200 23.45 -7.43 11.59
CA ARG A 200 24.88 -7.69 11.37
C ARG A 200 25.71 -6.93 12.37
N THR A 201 26.65 -7.64 12.97
CA THR A 201 27.66 -7.07 13.85
C THR A 201 28.93 -6.92 13.06
N ARG A 202 29.46 -5.71 12.99
CA ARG A 202 30.78 -5.42 12.42
C ARG A 202 31.69 -4.89 13.53
N THR A 203 32.98 -5.22 13.42
CA THR A 203 33.99 -4.65 14.32
C THR A 203 34.51 -3.37 13.68
N GLU A 204 34.30 -2.25 14.34
CA GLU A 204 34.91 -0.97 13.98
C GLU A 204 36.07 -0.67 14.93
N PHE A 205 37.18 -0.16 14.39
CA PHE A 205 38.29 0.30 15.20
C PHE A 205 38.09 1.79 15.49
N GLN A 206 37.65 2.12 16.69
CA GLN A 206 37.57 3.50 17.17
C GLN A 206 38.84 3.87 17.89
N GLY A 207 39.51 4.93 17.43
CA GLY A 207 40.74 5.40 18.05
C GLY A 207 41.22 6.72 17.46
N ARG A 208 42.14 7.36 18.17
CA ARG A 208 42.83 8.55 17.67
C ARG A 208 44.13 8.16 16.98
N SER A 209 44.31 8.66 15.77
CA SER A 209 45.58 8.64 15.09
C SER A 209 46.43 9.84 15.60
N GLN A 210 47.50 9.57 16.33
CA GLN A 210 48.51 10.58 16.64
C GLN A 210 49.71 10.30 15.76
N GLY A 211 50.00 11.23 14.85
CA GLY A 211 51.14 11.13 13.97
C GLY A 211 51.83 12.49 13.84
N ILE A 212 53.16 12.48 13.90
CA ILE A 212 53.99 13.64 13.61
C ILE A 212 54.53 13.53 12.19
N SER A 213 54.30 14.58 11.40
CA SER A 213 54.85 14.68 10.05
C SER A 213 56.06 15.63 10.08
N ILE A 214 57.26 15.10 9.87
CA ILE A 214 58.49 15.88 9.85
C ILE A 214 58.92 16.08 8.40
N ARG A 215 59.12 17.32 8.00
CA ARG A 215 59.66 17.64 6.67
C ARG A 215 61.15 17.42 6.67
N ILE A 216 61.67 16.48 5.88
CA ILE A 216 63.10 16.21 5.76
C ILE A 216 63.76 17.11 4.72
N THR A 217 63.06 17.35 3.55
CA THR A 217 63.51 18.24 2.51
C THR A 217 62.29 18.73 1.72
N LYS A 218 62.50 19.64 0.74
CA LYS A 218 61.44 20.21 -0.07
C LYS A 218 60.70 19.09 -0.84
N GLY A 219 59.46 18.81 -0.46
CA GLY A 219 58.63 17.76 -1.05
C GLY A 219 58.69 16.39 -0.43
N VAL A 220 59.56 16.16 0.57
CA VAL A 220 59.72 14.87 1.28
C VAL A 220 59.33 15.02 2.74
N TYR A 221 58.32 14.24 3.18
CA TYR A 221 57.83 14.21 4.54
C TYR A 221 58.00 12.82 5.11
N TYR A 222 58.59 12.71 6.28
CA TYR A 222 58.60 11.49 7.08
C TYR A 222 57.41 11.52 8.05
N ARG A 223 56.52 10.54 7.91
CA ARG A 223 55.36 10.40 8.75
C ARG A 223 55.54 9.21 9.69
N THR A 224 55.58 9.47 10.96
CA THR A 224 55.52 8.43 11.98
C THR A 224 54.25 8.63 12.79
N GLY A 225 53.47 7.59 12.96
CA GLY A 225 52.25 7.63 13.75
C GLY A 225 51.86 6.24 14.21
N SER A 226 51.38 6.15 15.41
CA SER A 226 50.75 4.95 15.90
C SER A 226 49.25 5.15 16.00
N PHE A 227 48.48 4.23 15.43
CA PHE A 227 47.03 4.15 15.61
C PHE A 227 46.79 3.32 16.88
N LYS A 228 46.26 3.94 17.92
CA LYS A 228 45.76 3.24 19.11
C LYS A 228 44.23 3.19 18.98
N GLY A 229 43.71 2.19 18.25
CA GLY A 229 42.31 1.88 18.19
C GLY A 229 41.99 0.65 19.02
N HIS A 230 40.84 0.67 19.65
CA HIS A 230 40.25 -0.50 20.26
C HIS A 230 39.09 -0.98 19.39
N PRO A 231 38.87 -2.29 19.23
CA PRO A 231 37.78 -2.83 18.47
C PRO A 231 36.45 -2.58 19.22
N VAL A 232 35.50 -1.95 18.57
CA VAL A 232 34.12 -1.77 19.06
C VAL A 232 33.20 -2.57 18.15
N GLN A 233 32.35 -3.38 18.73
CA GLN A 233 31.31 -4.08 17.96
C GLN A 233 30.12 -3.19 17.79
N VAL A 234 29.82 -2.87 16.54
CA VAL A 234 28.63 -2.12 16.15
C VAL A 234 27.65 -3.08 15.50
N THR A 235 26.45 -3.14 16.05
CA THR A 235 25.38 -4.00 15.54
C THR A 235 24.34 -3.15 14.83
N GLU A 236 24.10 -3.42 13.56
CA GLU A 236 23.20 -2.68 12.70
C GLU A 236 22.24 -3.64 11.98
N LEU A 237 21.02 -3.16 11.68
CA LEU A 237 20.12 -3.80 10.73
C LEU A 237 20.58 -3.46 9.31
N GLN A 238 20.92 -4.47 8.54
CA GLN A 238 21.38 -4.32 7.16
C GLN A 238 20.34 -4.92 6.21
N SER A 239 19.89 -4.12 5.23
CA SER A 239 19.02 -4.60 4.16
C SER A 239 19.73 -5.65 3.29
N GLN A 240 19.03 -6.75 3.04
CA GLN A 240 19.48 -7.85 2.18
C GLN A 240 18.72 -7.88 0.85
N GLY A 241 17.92 -6.85 0.60
CA GLY A 241 17.15 -6.68 -0.62
C GLY A 241 15.65 -6.75 -0.43
N THR A 242 14.95 -6.45 -1.51
CA THR A 242 13.48 -6.50 -1.60
C THR A 242 13.06 -7.75 -2.35
N GLY A 243 12.00 -8.39 -1.90
CA GLY A 243 11.53 -9.64 -2.47
C GLY A 243 10.06 -9.94 -2.11
N ILE A 244 9.72 -11.21 -2.15
CA ILE A 244 8.39 -11.74 -1.87
C ILE A 244 8.45 -12.54 -0.58
N VAL A 245 7.46 -12.34 0.29
CA VAL A 245 7.19 -13.23 1.42
C VAL A 245 5.94 -14.04 1.14
N ALA A 246 6.04 -15.37 1.23
CA ALA A 246 4.88 -16.25 1.16
C ALA A 246 4.65 -16.92 2.51
N VAL A 247 3.43 -16.80 3.00
CA VAL A 247 2.95 -17.42 4.24
C VAL A 247 2.17 -18.67 3.87
N THR A 248 2.62 -19.81 4.34
CA THR A 248 1.98 -21.10 4.07
C THR A 248 1.43 -21.72 5.36
N THR A 249 0.90 -22.91 5.28
CA THR A 249 0.44 -23.65 6.46
C THR A 249 1.57 -24.14 7.39
N LYS A 250 2.85 -24.04 6.99
CA LYS A 250 3.99 -24.57 7.76
C LYS A 250 5.20 -23.67 7.84
N HIS A 251 5.36 -22.78 6.86
CA HIS A 251 6.57 -22.00 6.70
C HIS A 251 6.27 -20.55 6.32
N LEU A 252 7.18 -19.69 6.69
CA LEU A 252 7.38 -18.37 6.10
C LEU A 252 8.49 -18.50 5.05
N TYR A 253 8.19 -18.23 3.79
CA TYR A 253 9.17 -18.19 2.71
C TYR A 253 9.55 -16.74 2.42
N TYR A 254 10.82 -16.53 2.15
CA TYR A 254 11.32 -15.28 1.57
C TYR A 254 12.12 -15.58 0.31
N GLY A 255 11.92 -14.80 -0.73
CA GLY A 255 12.67 -14.90 -1.98
C GLY A 255 12.88 -13.55 -2.62
N SER A 256 14.14 -13.28 -2.96
CA SER A 256 14.57 -12.12 -3.74
C SER A 256 15.52 -12.58 -4.85
N ALA A 257 15.98 -11.64 -5.69
CA ALA A 257 16.99 -11.95 -6.70
C ALA A 257 18.33 -12.45 -6.12
N MET A 258 18.61 -12.12 -4.85
CA MET A 258 19.91 -12.43 -4.23
C MET A 258 19.85 -13.57 -3.22
N THR A 259 18.71 -13.78 -2.58
CA THR A 259 18.60 -14.78 -1.50
C THR A 259 17.19 -15.36 -1.44
N SER A 260 17.12 -16.66 -1.10
CA SER A 260 15.86 -17.35 -0.89
C SER A 260 16.02 -18.34 0.25
N PHE A 261 15.04 -18.35 1.16
CA PHE A 261 15.02 -19.27 2.30
C PHE A 261 13.58 -19.47 2.81
N LYS A 262 13.43 -20.44 3.71
CA LYS A 262 12.19 -20.65 4.44
C LYS A 262 12.44 -20.81 5.93
N ILE A 263 11.48 -20.41 6.74
CA ILE A 263 11.47 -20.51 8.18
C ILE A 263 10.29 -21.41 8.58
N PRO A 264 10.56 -22.63 9.10
CA PRO A 264 9.50 -23.44 9.67
C PRO A 264 8.88 -22.77 10.90
N PHE A 265 7.57 -22.77 11.03
CA PHE A 265 6.90 -22.19 12.20
C PHE A 265 7.36 -22.86 13.50
N ALA A 266 7.58 -24.17 13.47
CA ALA A 266 8.12 -24.93 14.61
C ALA A 266 9.52 -24.48 15.08
N LYS A 267 10.23 -23.66 14.30
CA LYS A 267 11.55 -23.11 14.66
C LYS A 267 11.49 -21.64 15.08
N ILE A 268 10.31 -21.04 15.10
CA ILE A 268 10.10 -19.66 15.55
C ILE A 268 9.89 -19.66 17.05
N VAL A 269 10.76 -18.98 17.78
CA VAL A 269 10.67 -18.87 19.26
C VAL A 269 10.09 -17.54 19.72
N ALA A 270 10.15 -16.51 18.88
CA ALA A 270 9.54 -15.22 19.17
C ALA A 270 9.22 -14.44 17.89
N ILE A 271 8.14 -13.68 17.94
CA ILE A 271 7.75 -12.72 16.91
C ILE A 271 7.52 -11.38 17.59
N GLN A 272 8.06 -10.33 17.02
CA GLN A 272 7.78 -8.96 17.40
C GLN A 272 7.12 -8.24 16.24
N SER A 273 5.93 -7.69 16.49
CA SER A 273 5.16 -6.92 15.51
C SER A 273 5.55 -5.44 15.57
N PHE A 274 5.68 -4.83 14.39
CA PHE A 274 5.89 -3.40 14.20
C PHE A 274 4.78 -2.86 13.30
N SER A 275 4.66 -1.55 13.21
CA SER A 275 3.68 -0.90 12.35
C SER A 275 3.91 -1.16 10.86
N ASP A 276 5.13 -1.47 10.46
CA ASP A 276 5.58 -1.66 9.07
C ASP A 276 6.10 -3.08 8.78
N GLY A 277 5.96 -4.03 9.72
CA GLY A 277 6.42 -5.41 9.51
C GLY A 277 6.60 -6.23 10.78
N ILE A 278 7.38 -7.31 10.66
CA ILE A 278 7.64 -8.24 11.76
C ILE A 278 9.14 -8.50 11.92
N GLN A 279 9.54 -8.82 13.15
CA GLN A 279 10.82 -9.44 13.46
C GLN A 279 10.56 -10.88 13.93
N VAL A 280 11.28 -11.81 13.33
CA VAL A 280 11.21 -13.23 13.66
C VAL A 280 12.52 -13.69 14.29
N GLN A 281 12.44 -14.30 15.46
CA GLN A 281 13.56 -14.96 16.12
C GLN A 281 13.40 -16.47 15.98
N LYS A 282 14.41 -17.11 15.39
CA LYS A 282 14.46 -18.57 15.27
C LYS A 282 15.18 -19.20 16.45
N ASP A 283 14.86 -20.45 16.72
CA ASP A 283 15.62 -21.29 17.63
C ASP A 283 17.09 -21.43 17.16
N GLY A 284 18.01 -21.43 18.13
CA GLY A 284 19.44 -21.62 17.91
C GLY A 284 20.29 -20.49 18.47
N ILE A 285 21.39 -20.89 19.17
CA ILE A 285 22.32 -19.99 19.88
C ILE A 285 22.96 -18.93 18.96
N ARG A 286 23.07 -19.22 17.66
CA ARG A 286 23.65 -18.31 16.65
C ARG A 286 22.60 -17.68 15.74
N SER A 287 21.33 -17.90 16.04
CA SER A 287 20.24 -17.35 15.23
C SER A 287 20.14 -15.83 15.43
N ARG A 288 20.22 -15.10 14.35
CA ARG A 288 20.03 -13.64 14.34
C ARG A 288 18.58 -13.30 14.09
N PRO A 289 18.07 -12.22 14.70
CA PRO A 289 16.76 -11.71 14.36
C PRO A 289 16.67 -11.37 12.86
N GLN A 290 15.54 -11.75 12.26
CA GLN A 290 15.23 -11.50 10.86
C GLN A 290 14.03 -10.55 10.80
N VAL A 291 14.18 -9.44 10.11
CA VAL A 291 13.14 -8.40 10.01
C VAL A 291 12.60 -8.36 8.59
N PHE A 292 11.28 -8.37 8.47
CA PHE A 292 10.54 -8.29 7.21
C PHE A 292 9.66 -7.05 7.25
N LYS A 293 10.02 -6.02 6.47
CA LYS A 293 9.23 -4.80 6.31
C LYS A 293 8.33 -4.90 5.09
N GLY A 294 7.10 -4.43 5.21
CA GLY A 294 6.10 -4.50 4.14
C GLY A 294 5.18 -5.72 4.26
N VAL A 295 5.27 -6.48 5.37
CA VAL A 295 4.29 -7.51 5.69
C VAL A 295 3.29 -7.00 6.73
N ASP A 296 2.06 -7.47 6.66
CA ASP A 296 1.04 -7.21 7.67
C ASP A 296 1.35 -8.01 8.93
N ALA A 297 1.82 -7.29 9.95
CA ALA A 297 2.26 -7.89 11.21
C ALA A 297 1.12 -8.62 11.94
N TRP A 298 -0.10 -8.03 11.93
CA TRP A 298 -1.27 -8.65 12.54
C TRP A 298 -1.58 -10.00 11.90
N PHE A 299 -1.66 -10.05 10.58
CA PHE A 299 -1.98 -11.28 9.86
C PHE A 299 -0.91 -12.36 10.07
N VAL A 300 0.37 -12.03 9.83
CA VAL A 300 1.46 -13.01 9.89
C VAL A 300 1.64 -13.57 11.31
N SER A 301 1.58 -12.71 12.34
CA SER A 301 1.70 -13.14 13.73
C SER A 301 0.57 -14.07 14.16
N ASN A 302 -0.68 -13.77 13.75
CA ASN A 302 -1.82 -14.63 14.07
C ASN A 302 -1.75 -15.97 13.33
N VAL A 303 -1.38 -16.00 12.04
CA VAL A 303 -1.19 -17.25 11.29
C VAL A 303 -0.15 -18.14 11.97
N ILE A 304 1.01 -17.56 12.33
CA ILE A 304 2.07 -18.32 13.00
C ILE A 304 1.59 -18.83 14.37
N SER A 305 0.89 -18.00 15.15
CA SER A 305 0.36 -18.40 16.47
C SER A 305 -0.68 -19.52 16.39
N LEU A 306 -1.50 -19.54 15.32
CA LEU A 306 -2.52 -20.58 15.12
C LEU A 306 -1.93 -21.89 14.59
N LEU A 307 -0.82 -21.85 13.85
CA LEU A 307 -0.26 -23.00 13.13
C LEU A 307 1.08 -23.50 13.70
N ALA A 308 1.71 -22.74 14.60
CA ALA A 308 2.86 -23.23 15.31
C ALA A 308 2.46 -24.38 16.25
N PRO A 309 3.25 -25.47 16.30
CA PRO A 309 2.94 -26.66 17.12
C PRO A 309 3.08 -26.38 18.61
#